data_281bb8f514cbec13d921bf3ed200c341
#
_entry.id   281bb8f514cbec13d921bf3ed200c341
#
_cell.length_a   1.000
_cell.length_b   1.000
_cell.length_c   1.000
_cell.angle_alpha   90.00
_cell.angle_beta   90.00
_cell.angle_gamma   90.00
#
_symmetry.space_group_name_H-M   'P 1'
#
loop_
_entity.id
_entity.type
_entity.pdbx_description
1 polymer ?
#
loop_
_entity_poly.entity_id
_entity_poly.type
_entity_poly.pdbx_seq_one_letter_code
_entity_poly.pdbx_strand_id
1 'polypeptide(L)'
;MTSSPLSDAVRRFLTESIGSVERLNLLLFLHRHAARWWAAPALAAELEMPADTVQLHLEHLSARNLLDVKIAESVIYCYKPGREELSSLVEEVARVHSLYRDEVVAALAPRLAGSARLFADAFQLRKGKKRDG
;
A
#
# COMPACT_ATOMS: atom_id res chain seq x y z
N MET A 1 0.00 3.98 -30.30
CA MET A 1 0.38 3.27 -29.08
C MET A 1 -0.29 3.89 -27.86
N THR A 2 -0.80 3.05 -27.06
CA THR A 2 -1.51 3.49 -25.87
C THR A 2 -0.55 3.67 -24.72
N SER A 3 -0.58 4.81 -24.09
CA SER A 3 0.24 5.02 -22.91
C SER A 3 -0.63 4.89 -21.68
N SER A 4 -0.08 4.24 -20.68
CA SER A 4 -0.74 4.11 -19.40
C SER A 4 -0.78 5.45 -18.70
N PRO A 5 -1.87 5.77 -17.98
CA PRO A 5 -1.86 6.95 -17.14
C PRO A 5 -0.86 6.86 -16.00
N LEU A 6 -0.35 5.65 -15.74
CA LEU A 6 0.65 5.44 -14.69
C LEU A 6 2.03 5.40 -15.33
N SER A 7 2.92 6.27 -14.88
CA SER A 7 4.32 6.21 -15.30
C SER A 7 4.96 4.94 -14.75
N ASP A 8 6.09 4.58 -15.34
CA ASP A 8 6.85 3.42 -14.85
C ASP A 8 7.24 3.62 -13.38
N ALA A 9 7.63 4.83 -13.02
CA ALA A 9 8.03 5.11 -11.65
C ALA A 9 6.86 4.93 -10.69
N VAL A 10 5.68 5.40 -11.07
CA VAL A 10 4.49 5.24 -10.23
C VAL A 10 4.13 3.78 -10.11
N ARG A 11 4.13 3.05 -11.24
CA ARG A 11 3.78 1.65 -11.23
C ARG A 11 4.73 0.84 -10.35
N ARG A 12 6.03 1.12 -10.46
CA ARG A 12 7.01 0.43 -9.63
C ARG A 12 6.82 0.78 -8.16
N PHE A 13 6.57 2.05 -7.86
CA PHE A 13 6.33 2.47 -6.49
C PHE A 13 5.13 1.72 -5.90
N LEU A 14 4.05 1.63 -6.66
CA LEU A 14 2.86 0.93 -6.19
C LEU A 14 3.15 -0.55 -5.93
N THR A 15 3.84 -1.21 -6.85
CA THR A 15 4.06 -2.66 -6.72
C THR A 15 5.14 -3.00 -5.71
N GLU A 16 6.18 -2.19 -5.60
CA GLU A 16 7.32 -2.53 -4.75
C GLU A 16 7.26 -1.91 -3.37
N SER A 17 6.69 -0.74 -3.26
CA SER A 17 6.70 -0.03 -1.98
C SER A 17 5.37 -0.08 -1.27
N ILE A 18 4.27 -0.15 -1.98
CA ILE A 18 2.95 -0.15 -1.38
C ILE A 18 2.40 -1.57 -1.26
N GLY A 19 2.15 -2.21 -2.38
CA GLY A 19 1.83 -3.63 -2.42
C GLY A 19 0.38 -4.01 -2.25
N SER A 20 -0.46 -3.15 -1.71
CA SER A 20 -1.87 -3.47 -1.54
C SER A 20 -2.72 -2.22 -1.57
N VAL A 21 -3.98 -2.40 -1.93
CA VAL A 21 -4.93 -1.30 -1.98
C VAL A 21 -5.18 -0.74 -0.59
N GLU A 22 -5.28 -1.61 0.41
CA GLU A 22 -5.49 -1.15 1.78
C GLU A 22 -4.36 -0.25 2.25
N ARG A 23 -3.13 -0.67 1.97
CA ARG A 23 -1.98 0.12 2.38
C ARG A 23 -1.93 1.44 1.63
N LEU A 24 -2.30 1.41 0.36
CA LEU A 24 -2.37 2.65 -0.42
C LEU A 24 -3.40 3.60 0.17
N ASN A 25 -4.58 3.09 0.51
CA ASN A 25 -5.62 3.94 1.09
C ASN A 25 -5.14 4.57 2.38
N LEU A 26 -4.44 3.82 3.21
CA LEU A 26 -3.90 4.35 4.45
C LEU A 26 -2.88 5.45 4.17
N LEU A 27 -1.98 5.20 3.22
CA LEU A 27 -0.98 6.20 2.87
C LEU A 27 -1.63 7.49 2.38
N LEU A 28 -2.62 7.37 1.51
CA LEU A 28 -3.28 8.54 0.96
C LEU A 28 -4.07 9.29 2.03
N PHE A 29 -4.64 8.57 2.98
CA PHE A 29 -5.30 9.21 4.11
C PHE A 29 -4.29 10.04 4.91
N LEU A 30 -3.13 9.45 5.22
CA LEU A 30 -2.11 10.17 5.95
C LEU A 30 -1.58 11.36 5.16
N HIS A 31 -1.47 11.21 3.86
CA HIS A 31 -1.04 12.30 2.99
C HIS A 31 -2.02 13.47 3.05
N ARG A 32 -3.31 13.18 3.06
CA ARG A 32 -4.32 14.25 3.15
C ARG A 32 -4.29 14.97 4.50
N HIS A 33 -3.75 14.30 5.52
CA HIS A 33 -3.66 14.87 6.87
C HIS A 33 -2.21 14.99 7.30
N ALA A 34 -1.38 15.53 6.41
CA ALA A 34 0.07 15.43 6.52
C ALA A 34 0.64 16.06 7.80
N ALA A 35 -0.03 17.05 8.36
CA ALA A 35 0.49 17.73 9.54
C ALA A 35 0.14 17.02 10.84
N ARG A 36 -0.60 15.94 10.78
CA ARG A 36 -1.15 15.32 11.98
C ARG A 36 -0.42 14.03 12.32
N TRP A 37 -0.23 13.83 13.60
CA TRP A 37 0.37 12.61 14.13
C TRP A 37 -0.74 11.65 14.56
N TRP A 38 -0.52 10.36 14.34
CA TRP A 38 -1.55 9.36 14.58
C TRP A 38 -0.96 8.16 15.30
N ALA A 39 -1.67 7.67 16.32
CA ALA A 39 -1.40 6.34 16.87
C ALA A 39 -2.21 5.32 16.10
N ALA A 40 -1.72 4.08 16.04
CA ALA A 40 -2.39 3.04 15.27
C ALA A 40 -3.84 2.83 15.71
N PRO A 41 -4.18 2.78 17.01
CA PRO A 41 -5.59 2.60 17.37
C PRO A 41 -6.49 3.72 16.88
N ALA A 42 -6.00 4.96 16.88
CA ALA A 42 -6.80 6.09 16.41
C ALA A 42 -7.06 5.98 14.92
N LEU A 43 -6.03 5.60 14.15
CA LEU A 43 -6.20 5.38 12.72
C LEU A 43 -7.13 4.20 12.44
N ALA A 44 -7.01 3.14 13.22
CA ALA A 44 -7.87 1.97 13.05
C ALA A 44 -9.33 2.35 13.21
N ALA A 45 -9.63 3.17 14.21
CA ALA A 45 -11.00 3.63 14.41
C ALA A 45 -11.47 4.52 13.25
N GLU A 46 -10.58 5.39 12.80
CA GLU A 46 -10.94 6.32 11.72
C GLU A 46 -11.19 5.58 10.41
N LEU A 47 -10.40 4.57 10.12
CA LEU A 47 -10.47 3.86 8.85
C LEU A 47 -11.29 2.58 8.93
N GLU A 48 -11.80 2.27 10.10
CA GLU A 48 -12.61 1.06 10.34
C GLU A 48 -11.84 -0.19 9.94
N MET A 49 -10.61 -0.27 10.42
CA MET A 49 -9.72 -1.39 10.15
C MET A 49 -9.22 -1.96 11.48
N PRO A 50 -8.86 -3.25 11.49
CA PRO A 50 -8.26 -3.81 12.70
C PRO A 50 -6.95 -3.08 13.06
N ALA A 51 -6.75 -2.85 14.35
CA ALA A 51 -5.58 -2.10 14.79
C ALA A 51 -4.28 -2.82 14.43
N ASP A 52 -4.28 -4.15 14.51
CA ASP A 52 -3.09 -4.92 14.15
C ASP A 52 -2.71 -4.73 12.69
N THR A 53 -3.72 -4.69 11.83
CA THR A 53 -3.49 -4.47 10.40
C THR A 53 -2.92 -3.09 10.15
N VAL A 54 -3.50 -2.08 10.81
CA VAL A 54 -3.02 -0.71 10.67
C VAL A 54 -1.58 -0.61 11.16
N GLN A 55 -1.27 -1.26 12.26
CA GLN A 55 0.10 -1.24 12.79
C GLN A 55 1.09 -1.81 11.77
N LEU A 56 0.76 -2.93 11.16
CA LEU A 56 1.64 -3.52 10.16
C LEU A 56 1.85 -2.60 8.97
N HIS A 57 0.79 -1.96 8.51
CA HIS A 57 0.91 -1.02 7.40
C HIS A 57 1.77 0.18 7.77
N LEU A 58 1.59 0.71 8.99
CA LEU A 58 2.38 1.86 9.43
C LEU A 58 3.86 1.49 9.51
N GLU A 59 4.17 0.30 10.02
CA GLU A 59 5.56 -0.14 10.10
C GLU A 59 6.16 -0.30 8.71
N HIS A 60 5.39 -0.87 7.78
CA HIS A 60 5.86 -1.02 6.42
C HIS A 60 6.16 0.33 5.76
N LEU A 61 5.22 1.27 5.91
CA LEU A 61 5.39 2.58 5.30
C LEU A 61 6.54 3.35 5.93
N SER A 62 6.73 3.19 7.25
CA SER A 62 7.87 3.80 7.92
C SER A 62 9.18 3.23 7.42
N ALA A 63 9.24 1.92 7.22
CA ALA A 63 10.44 1.27 6.70
C ALA A 63 10.76 1.75 5.29
N ARG A 64 9.76 2.19 4.55
CA ARG A 64 9.95 2.74 3.21
C ARG A 64 10.23 4.23 3.21
N ASN A 65 10.44 4.81 4.40
CA ASN A 65 10.83 6.21 4.51
C ASN A 65 9.72 7.17 4.09
N LEU A 66 8.48 6.75 4.27
CA LEU A 66 7.32 7.56 3.91
C LEU A 66 6.70 8.25 5.10
N LEU A 67 6.98 7.77 6.31
CA LEU A 67 6.40 8.31 7.53
C LEU A 67 7.50 8.66 8.52
N ASP A 68 7.24 9.67 9.34
CA ASP A 68 8.05 9.93 10.51
C ASP A 68 7.43 9.20 11.69
N VAL A 69 8.25 8.80 12.64
CA VAL A 69 7.84 8.03 13.81
C VAL A 69 8.32 8.73 15.05
N LYS A 70 7.48 8.79 16.05
CA LYS A 70 7.82 9.44 17.30
C LYS A 70 7.28 8.62 18.45
N ILE A 71 8.05 8.51 19.51
CA ILE A 71 7.62 7.81 20.71
C ILE A 71 7.25 8.84 21.75
N ALA A 72 5.99 8.84 22.13
CA ALA A 72 5.45 9.70 23.17
C ALA A 72 4.85 8.78 24.22
N GLU A 73 3.59 8.97 24.56
CA GLU A 73 2.91 7.98 25.40
C GLU A 73 2.70 6.69 24.66
N SER A 74 2.62 6.79 23.34
CA SER A 74 2.58 5.64 22.45
C SER A 74 3.36 6.00 21.21
N VAL A 75 3.55 5.01 20.34
CA VAL A 75 4.22 5.27 19.07
C VAL A 75 3.23 5.96 18.14
N ILE A 76 3.64 7.09 17.59
CA ILE A 76 2.79 7.85 16.69
C ILE A 76 3.51 8.08 15.37
N TYR A 77 2.74 8.27 14.32
CA TYR A 77 3.23 8.33 12.96
C TYR A 77 2.67 9.56 12.27
N CYS A 78 3.46 10.13 11.36
CA CYS A 78 3.07 11.30 10.62
C CYS A 78 3.58 11.14 9.18
N TYR A 79 2.77 11.56 8.21
CA TYR A 79 3.22 11.54 6.84
C TYR A 79 4.38 12.51 6.66
N LYS A 80 5.53 11.99 6.33
CA LYS A 80 6.71 12.81 6.10
C LYS A 80 7.75 12.01 5.34
N PRO A 81 7.69 12.03 4.00
CA PRO A 81 8.69 11.31 3.21
C PRO A 81 10.07 11.86 3.51
N GLY A 82 11.03 10.97 3.62
CA GLY A 82 12.39 11.36 3.96
C GLY A 82 13.16 11.92 2.78
N ARG A 83 12.64 11.78 1.56
CA ARG A 83 13.29 12.30 0.37
C ARG A 83 12.28 12.93 -0.54
N GLU A 84 12.73 13.93 -1.27
CA GLU A 84 11.85 14.67 -2.14
C GLU A 84 11.29 13.80 -3.27
N GLU A 85 12.07 12.85 -3.74
CA GLU A 85 11.58 11.94 -4.78
C GLU A 85 10.38 11.15 -4.32
N LEU A 86 10.40 10.71 -3.05
CA LEU A 86 9.27 9.99 -2.50
C LEU A 86 8.05 10.88 -2.35
N SER A 87 8.28 12.11 -1.91
CA SER A 87 7.19 13.07 -1.82
C SER A 87 6.53 13.28 -3.17
N SER A 88 7.34 13.45 -4.22
CA SER A 88 6.83 13.63 -5.56
C SER A 88 6.05 12.42 -6.04
N LEU A 89 6.55 11.22 -5.73
CA LEU A 89 5.86 9.99 -6.12
C LEU A 89 4.51 9.88 -5.45
N VAL A 90 4.43 10.21 -4.17
CA VAL A 90 3.15 10.14 -3.47
C VAL A 90 2.18 11.17 -4.03
N GLU A 91 2.66 12.38 -4.34
CA GLU A 91 1.81 13.38 -4.98
C GLU A 91 1.27 12.87 -6.30
N GLU A 92 2.13 12.26 -7.09
CA GLU A 92 1.71 11.70 -8.38
C GLU A 92 0.70 10.58 -8.17
N VAL A 93 0.95 9.69 -7.22
CA VAL A 93 0.02 8.60 -6.92
C VAL A 93 -1.33 9.15 -6.47
N ALA A 94 -1.32 10.17 -5.63
CA ALA A 94 -2.58 10.77 -5.18
C ALA A 94 -3.36 11.32 -6.38
N ARG A 95 -2.66 11.96 -7.30
CA ARG A 95 -3.29 12.53 -8.48
C ARG A 95 -3.88 11.44 -9.38
N VAL A 96 -3.08 10.41 -9.69
CA VAL A 96 -3.59 9.36 -10.58
C VAL A 96 -4.65 8.52 -9.91
N HIS A 97 -4.58 8.34 -8.61
CA HIS A 97 -5.61 7.62 -7.88
C HIS A 97 -6.95 8.36 -7.99
N SER A 98 -6.90 9.67 -7.94
CA SER A 98 -8.11 10.48 -8.06
C SER A 98 -8.70 10.40 -9.46
N LEU A 99 -7.85 10.36 -10.49
CA LEU A 99 -8.29 10.42 -11.88
C LEU A 99 -8.45 9.06 -12.53
N TYR A 100 -7.64 8.08 -12.11
CA TYR A 100 -7.56 6.78 -12.78
C TYR A 100 -7.54 5.68 -11.74
N ARG A 101 -8.56 5.67 -10.90
CA ARG A 101 -8.59 4.74 -9.78
C ARG A 101 -8.49 3.28 -10.22
N ASP A 102 -9.19 2.93 -11.29
CA ASP A 102 -9.21 1.56 -11.77
C ASP A 102 -7.82 1.10 -12.19
N GLU A 103 -7.07 1.98 -12.85
CA GLU A 103 -5.71 1.65 -13.26
C GLU A 103 -4.80 1.46 -12.06
N VAL A 104 -4.96 2.29 -11.03
CA VAL A 104 -4.16 2.16 -9.83
C VAL A 104 -4.46 0.84 -9.12
N VAL A 105 -5.73 0.52 -8.97
CA VAL A 105 -6.15 -0.73 -8.34
C VAL A 105 -5.64 -1.91 -9.14
N ALA A 106 -5.74 -1.84 -10.47
CA ALA A 106 -5.27 -2.93 -11.32
C ALA A 106 -3.76 -3.13 -11.20
N ALA A 107 -3.01 -2.05 -11.03
CA ALA A 107 -1.57 -2.16 -10.87
C ALA A 107 -1.19 -2.90 -9.58
N LEU A 108 -2.04 -2.83 -8.57
CA LEU A 108 -1.80 -3.54 -7.31
C LEU A 108 -2.35 -4.96 -7.33
N ALA A 109 -3.35 -5.23 -8.15
CA ALA A 109 -4.02 -6.53 -8.17
C ALA A 109 -3.35 -7.60 -9.05
N PRO A 110 -2.77 -7.26 -10.20
CA PRO A 110 -2.31 -8.31 -11.12
C PRO A 110 -1.30 -9.28 -10.53
N ARG A 111 -0.46 -8.81 -9.63
CA ARG A 111 0.52 -9.70 -9.00
C ARG A 111 -0.17 -10.80 -8.22
N LEU A 112 -1.21 -10.43 -7.50
CA LEU A 112 -1.97 -11.40 -6.75
C LEU A 112 -2.65 -12.39 -7.68
N ALA A 113 -3.22 -11.92 -8.76
CA ALA A 113 -3.87 -12.79 -9.72
C ALA A 113 -2.88 -13.77 -10.32
N GLY A 114 -1.69 -13.31 -10.67
CA GLY A 114 -0.67 -14.19 -11.20
C GLY A 114 -0.23 -15.22 -10.20
N SER A 115 -0.04 -14.81 -8.98
CA SER A 115 0.35 -15.73 -7.91
C SER A 115 -0.75 -16.76 -7.65
N ALA A 116 -1.99 -16.33 -7.67
CA ALA A 116 -3.10 -17.23 -7.45
C ALA A 116 -3.14 -18.30 -8.52
N ARG A 117 -2.87 -17.93 -9.75
CA ARG A 117 -2.85 -18.90 -10.84
C ARG A 117 -1.76 -19.94 -10.63
N LEU A 118 -0.60 -19.52 -10.20
CA LEU A 118 0.48 -20.44 -9.92
C LEU A 118 0.12 -21.40 -8.80
N PHE A 119 -0.48 -20.89 -7.77
CA PHE A 119 -0.91 -21.73 -6.66
C PHE A 119 -1.98 -22.71 -7.08
N ALA A 120 -2.91 -22.26 -7.87
CA ALA A 120 -3.97 -23.15 -8.34
C ALA A 120 -3.37 -24.33 -9.11
N ASP A 121 -2.41 -24.06 -9.96
CA ASP A 121 -1.74 -25.13 -10.69
C ASP A 121 -1.05 -26.10 -9.75
N ALA A 122 -0.37 -25.58 -8.75
CA ALA A 122 0.34 -26.42 -7.79
C ALA A 122 -0.63 -27.29 -7.01
N PHE A 123 -1.73 -26.75 -6.61
CA PHE A 123 -2.71 -27.49 -5.85
C PHE A 123 -3.35 -28.59 -6.67
N GLN A 124 -3.61 -28.31 -7.90
CA GLN A 124 -4.19 -29.32 -8.77
C GLN A 124 -3.27 -30.49 -8.98
N LEU A 125 -2.03 -30.25 -8.92
CA LEU A 125 -1.06 -31.29 -9.04
C LEU A 125 -1.09 -32.22 -7.85
N ARG A 126 -1.51 -31.74 -6.79
CA ARG A 126 -1.61 -32.53 -5.59
C ARG A 126 -2.97 -33.06 -5.38
N LYS A 127 -3.29 -32.48 -5.58
CA LYS A 127 -3.87 -32.32 -5.04
C LYS A 127 -4.14 -32.78 -5.07
N GLY A 128 -4.15 -33.43 -5.43
CA GLY A 128 -3.82 -33.46 -4.98
C GLY A 128 -3.72 -33.41 -4.79
N LYS A 129 -3.80 -33.72 -4.81
CA LYS A 129 -3.27 -33.32 -4.20
C LYS A 129 -3.50 -33.03 -3.76
N LYS A 130 -3.62 -33.69 -3.87
CA LYS A 130 -3.42 -33.07 -3.33
C LYS A 130 -3.67 -32.71 -3.06
N ARG A 131 -3.89 -33.43 -3.33
CA ARG A 131 -3.72 -32.76 -2.96
C ARG A 131 -3.91 -32.41 -2.91
N ASP A 132 -4.13 -33.44 -3.33
CA ASP A 132 -3.96 -32.72 -3.18
C ASP A 132 -4.08 -32.41 -3.10
N GLY A 133 -3.89 -32.95 -3.59
CA GLY A 133 -3.59 -32.58 -3.41
C GLY A 133 -3.69 -32.25 -3.29
#